data_7177d125e1a63e41c6b424a6d197f242
#
_entry.id   7177d125e1a63e41c6b424a6d197f242
#
_cell.length_a   1.000
_cell.length_b   1.000
_cell.length_c   1.000
_cell.angle_alpha   90.00
_cell.angle_beta   90.00
_cell.angle_gamma   90.00
#
_symmetry.space_group_name_H-M   'P 1'
#
loop_
_entity.id
_entity.type
_entity.pdbx_description
1 polymer ?
#
loop_
_entity_poly.entity_id
_entity_poly.type
_entity_poly.pdbx_seq_one_letter_code
_entity_poly.pdbx_strand_id
1 'polypeptide(L)'
;HEIRTPLNAIVGFSNLMNSEEVLEPEEREQFVKLINTNSDLLLKLINDILDLSRMESGKMSFVFDRHDLNVLINEIYCTFQLMMPEGVELRMRVPEIPVVVAVDPYRLKQVLSNFINNAIKFTTSGYIEVGYYFCTKGDCLHIYVEDTGIGIPEEKQKQVFDRFCKLDEFAQGTGLGLAICQVIAQRFGGEIQLKSEYGKGSRFTLTLPKERIG
;
A
#
# COMPACT_ATOMS: atom_id res chain seq x y z
N HIS A 1 -11.45 4.43 17.54
CA HIS A 1 -12.26 5.29 16.67
C HIS A 1 -12.35 4.73 15.26
N GLU A 2 -11.23 4.30 14.69
CA GLU A 2 -11.13 3.79 13.31
C GLU A 2 -11.94 2.50 13.05
N ILE A 3 -12.22 1.69 14.08
CA ILE A 3 -13.11 0.52 13.99
C ILE A 3 -14.58 0.95 14.01
N ARG A 4 -14.93 1.97 14.79
CA ARG A 4 -16.33 2.40 14.98
C ARG A 4 -16.93 2.94 13.69
N THR A 5 -16.18 3.70 12.91
CA THR A 5 -16.67 4.35 11.69
C THR A 5 -17.18 3.35 10.66
N PRO A 6 -16.39 2.36 10.17
CA PRO A 6 -16.91 1.37 9.23
C PRO A 6 -17.99 0.48 9.86
N LEU A 7 -17.91 0.15 11.14
CA LEU A 7 -18.93 -0.65 11.81
C LEU A 7 -20.28 0.08 11.84
N ASN A 8 -20.29 1.37 12.19
CA ASN A 8 -21.51 2.17 12.19
C ASN A 8 -22.10 2.31 10.79
N ALA A 9 -21.27 2.43 9.75
CA ALA A 9 -21.73 2.45 8.37
C ALA A 9 -22.41 1.12 7.97
N ILE A 10 -21.80 -0.03 8.30
CA ILE A 10 -22.40 -1.35 8.05
C ILE A 10 -23.75 -1.47 8.73
N VAL A 11 -23.83 -1.15 10.03
CA VAL A 11 -25.08 -1.24 10.80
C VAL A 11 -26.12 -0.25 10.26
N GLY A 12 -25.73 0.98 9.94
CA GLY A 12 -26.64 2.01 9.43
C GLY A 12 -27.26 1.60 8.09
N PHE A 13 -26.46 1.19 7.11
CA PHE A 13 -26.96 0.75 5.80
C PHE A 13 -27.76 -0.55 5.90
N SER A 14 -27.39 -1.48 6.78
CA SER A 14 -28.17 -2.69 7.04
C SER A 14 -29.56 -2.37 7.62
N ASN A 15 -29.66 -1.39 8.52
CA ASN A 15 -30.93 -0.96 9.08
C ASN A 15 -31.81 -0.27 8.01
N LEU A 16 -31.23 0.55 7.14
CA LEU A 16 -31.94 1.16 6.02
C LEU A 16 -32.49 0.11 5.04
N MET A 17 -31.71 -0.94 4.76
CA MET A 17 -32.20 -2.05 3.90
C MET A 17 -33.34 -2.86 4.52
N ASN A 18 -33.48 -2.86 5.84
CA ASN A 18 -34.55 -3.55 6.57
C ASN A 18 -35.70 -2.61 6.99
N SER A 19 -35.65 -1.33 6.61
CA SER A 19 -36.72 -0.39 6.88
C SER A 19 -37.98 -0.74 6.05
N GLU A 20 -39.14 -0.29 6.49
CA GLU A 20 -40.41 -0.48 5.77
C GLU A 20 -40.52 0.36 4.48
N GLU A 21 -39.53 1.24 4.23
CA GLU A 21 -39.47 2.01 3.00
C GLU A 21 -39.11 1.12 1.80
N VAL A 22 -39.84 1.26 0.73
CA VAL A 22 -39.58 0.53 -0.52
C VAL A 22 -38.39 1.19 -1.19
N LEU A 23 -37.22 0.53 -1.08
CA LEU A 23 -36.02 0.96 -1.77
C LEU A 23 -36.07 0.59 -3.24
N GLU A 24 -35.68 1.50 -4.11
CA GLU A 24 -35.44 1.20 -5.51
C GLU A 24 -34.27 0.20 -5.67
N PRO A 25 -34.28 -0.64 -6.73
CA PRO A 25 -33.23 -1.66 -6.94
C PRO A 25 -31.82 -1.07 -6.95
N GLU A 26 -31.63 0.12 -7.53
CA GLU A 26 -30.36 0.83 -7.61
C GLU A 26 -29.87 1.30 -6.23
N GLU A 27 -30.77 1.78 -5.37
CA GLU A 27 -30.44 2.18 -4.00
C GLU A 27 -30.01 0.98 -3.16
N ARG A 28 -30.71 -0.15 -3.32
CA ARG A 28 -30.38 -1.40 -2.63
C ARG A 28 -28.98 -1.90 -3.04
N GLU A 29 -28.66 -1.87 -4.32
CA GLU A 29 -27.33 -2.24 -4.83
C GLU A 29 -26.24 -1.34 -4.26
N GLN A 30 -26.50 -0.03 -4.20
CA GLN A 30 -25.57 0.93 -3.58
C GLN A 30 -25.32 0.63 -2.09
N PHE A 31 -26.38 0.33 -1.31
CA PHE A 31 -26.20 0.00 0.11
C PHE A 31 -25.42 -1.30 0.30
N VAL A 32 -25.67 -2.34 -0.51
CA VAL A 32 -24.89 -3.57 -0.50
C VAL A 32 -23.42 -3.29 -0.79
N LYS A 33 -23.12 -2.47 -1.79
CA LYS A 33 -21.76 -2.07 -2.13
C LYS A 33 -21.07 -1.33 -0.99
N LEU A 34 -21.79 -0.41 -0.32
CA LEU A 34 -21.27 0.34 0.82
C LEU A 34 -21.01 -0.57 2.03
N ILE A 35 -21.88 -1.53 2.31
CA ILE A 35 -21.69 -2.53 3.38
C ILE A 35 -20.44 -3.36 3.08
N ASN A 36 -20.29 -3.88 1.87
CA ASN A 36 -19.13 -4.70 1.49
C ASN A 36 -17.83 -3.89 1.59
N THR A 37 -17.81 -2.68 1.06
CA THR A 37 -16.63 -1.80 1.12
C THR A 37 -16.19 -1.52 2.57
N ASN A 38 -17.15 -1.25 3.48
CA ASN A 38 -16.84 -1.00 4.89
C ASN A 38 -16.44 -2.29 5.62
N SER A 39 -16.98 -3.45 5.23
CA SER A 39 -16.59 -4.76 5.76
C SER A 39 -15.13 -5.10 5.38
N ASP A 40 -14.74 -4.88 4.12
CA ASP A 40 -13.38 -5.09 3.64
C ASP A 40 -12.39 -4.15 4.35
N LEU A 41 -12.79 -2.87 4.54
CA LEU A 41 -11.99 -1.91 5.29
C LEU A 41 -11.79 -2.35 6.74
N LEU A 42 -12.83 -2.85 7.40
CA LEU A 42 -12.77 -3.33 8.78
C LEU A 42 -11.87 -4.57 8.90
N LEU A 43 -12.00 -5.53 7.99
CA LEU A 43 -11.15 -6.72 7.94
C LEU A 43 -9.68 -6.35 7.73
N LYS A 44 -9.40 -5.42 6.81
CA LYS A 44 -8.05 -4.90 6.58
C LYS A 44 -7.50 -4.25 7.83
N LEU A 45 -8.29 -3.40 8.52
CA LEU A 45 -7.87 -2.74 9.75
C LEU A 45 -7.50 -3.74 10.85
N ILE A 46 -8.34 -4.77 11.05
CA ILE A 46 -8.07 -5.83 12.05
C ILE A 46 -6.77 -6.55 11.70
N ASN A 47 -6.57 -6.94 10.45
CA ASN A 47 -5.35 -7.62 10.01
C ASN A 47 -4.11 -6.73 10.18
N ASP A 48 -4.20 -5.45 9.83
CA ASP A 48 -3.12 -4.48 10.00
C ASP A 48 -2.73 -4.32 11.48
N ILE A 49 -3.72 -4.26 12.41
CA ILE A 49 -3.48 -4.19 13.85
C ILE A 49 -2.83 -5.48 14.37
N LEU A 50 -3.31 -6.63 13.94
CA LEU A 50 -2.74 -7.94 14.33
C LEU A 50 -1.30 -8.10 13.82
N ASP A 51 -1.03 -7.71 12.57
CA ASP A 51 0.31 -7.71 11.99
C ASP A 51 1.23 -6.79 12.80
N LEU A 52 0.82 -5.56 13.08
CA LEU A 52 1.61 -4.62 13.87
C LEU A 52 1.90 -5.15 15.28
N SER A 53 0.89 -5.69 15.96
CA SER A 53 1.04 -6.29 17.30
C SER A 53 2.03 -7.47 17.31
N ARG A 54 1.96 -8.34 16.30
CA ARG A 54 2.90 -9.48 16.15
C ARG A 54 4.32 -9.00 15.84
N MET A 55 4.47 -7.94 15.04
CA MET A 55 5.75 -7.34 14.72
C MET A 55 6.40 -6.73 15.96
N GLU A 56 5.66 -5.95 16.74
CA GLU A 56 6.15 -5.29 17.96
C GLU A 56 6.53 -6.29 19.06
N SER A 57 5.72 -7.33 19.22
CA SER A 57 6.02 -8.39 20.21
C SER A 57 7.14 -9.34 19.78
N GLY A 58 7.75 -9.12 18.58
CA GLY A 58 8.77 -10.00 18.02
C GLY A 58 8.28 -11.40 17.65
N LYS A 59 6.97 -11.65 17.71
CA LYS A 59 6.35 -12.95 17.42
C LYS A 59 6.09 -13.19 15.94
N MET A 60 6.30 -12.19 15.09
CA MET A 60 6.17 -12.37 13.66
C MET A 60 7.41 -13.04 13.10
N SER A 61 7.23 -14.20 12.48
CA SER A 61 8.28 -14.88 11.73
C SER A 61 8.40 -14.27 10.34
N PHE A 62 9.63 -14.10 9.89
CA PHE A 62 9.99 -13.76 8.51
C PHE A 62 10.69 -14.97 7.90
N VAL A 63 10.26 -15.39 6.74
CA VAL A 63 10.89 -16.49 5.98
C VAL A 63 11.74 -15.86 4.88
N PHE A 64 13.03 -15.73 5.16
CA PHE A 64 13.97 -15.19 4.17
C PHE A 64 14.39 -16.30 3.22
N ASP A 65 14.10 -16.12 1.93
CA ASP A 65 14.51 -17.03 0.87
C ASP A 65 14.98 -16.22 -0.35
N ARG A 66 15.69 -16.87 -1.26
CA ARG A 66 16.27 -16.23 -2.46
C ARG A 66 15.24 -16.21 -3.57
N HIS A 67 14.92 -15.02 -4.03
CA HIS A 67 13.94 -14.80 -5.08
C HIS A 67 14.50 -13.89 -6.18
N ASP A 68 14.13 -14.18 -7.42
CA ASP A 68 14.31 -13.29 -8.55
C ASP A 68 13.37 -12.09 -8.38
N LEU A 69 13.94 -10.89 -8.26
CA LEU A 69 13.17 -9.67 -8.03
C LEU A 69 12.32 -9.28 -9.25
N ASN A 70 12.79 -9.59 -10.47
CA ASN A 70 11.99 -9.33 -11.68
C ASN A 70 10.69 -10.14 -11.66
N VAL A 71 10.74 -11.39 -11.19
CA VAL A 71 9.55 -12.25 -11.07
C VAL A 71 8.58 -11.66 -10.05
N LEU A 72 9.07 -11.27 -8.86
CA LEU A 72 8.23 -10.70 -7.80
C LEU A 72 7.55 -9.40 -8.23
N ILE A 73 8.29 -8.51 -8.90
CA ILE A 73 7.74 -7.24 -9.39
C ILE A 73 6.74 -7.50 -10.53
N ASN A 74 7.03 -8.43 -11.43
CA ASN A 74 6.11 -8.76 -12.52
C ASN A 74 4.78 -9.33 -12.01
N GLU A 75 4.79 -10.17 -10.98
CA GLU A 75 3.56 -10.68 -10.35
C GLU A 75 2.70 -9.54 -9.76
N ILE A 76 3.34 -8.57 -9.12
CA ILE A 76 2.66 -7.37 -8.60
C ILE A 76 2.12 -6.54 -9.77
N TYR A 77 2.93 -6.28 -10.79
CA TYR A 77 2.55 -5.52 -11.97
C TYR A 77 1.30 -6.13 -12.63
N CYS A 78 1.30 -7.43 -12.91
CA CYS A 78 0.16 -8.13 -13.52
C CYS A 78 -1.10 -8.02 -12.64
N THR A 79 -0.96 -8.11 -11.31
CA THR A 79 -2.09 -7.99 -10.39
C THR A 79 -2.72 -6.59 -10.45
N PHE A 80 -1.89 -5.55 -10.42
CA PHE A 80 -2.38 -4.17 -10.35
C PHE A 80 -2.74 -3.58 -11.71
N GLN A 81 -2.22 -4.10 -12.81
CA GLN A 81 -2.55 -3.63 -14.16
C GLN A 81 -4.05 -3.63 -14.44
N LEU A 82 -4.78 -4.65 -13.94
CA LEU A 82 -6.23 -4.76 -14.09
C LEU A 82 -7.03 -3.84 -13.16
N MET A 83 -6.36 -3.21 -12.19
CA MET A 83 -6.98 -2.37 -11.18
C MET A 83 -6.74 -0.87 -11.41
N MET A 84 -6.04 -0.51 -12.49
CA MET A 84 -5.73 0.89 -12.78
C MET A 84 -6.98 1.68 -13.10
N PRO A 85 -7.13 2.89 -12.53
CA PRO A 85 -8.19 3.82 -12.91
C PRO A 85 -8.04 4.26 -14.38
N GLU A 86 -9.14 4.63 -14.98
CA GLU A 86 -9.13 5.24 -16.31
C GLU A 86 -8.23 6.49 -16.32
N GLY A 87 -7.36 6.63 -17.32
CA GLY A 87 -6.41 7.74 -17.43
C GLY A 87 -5.11 7.59 -16.63
N VAL A 88 -4.91 6.46 -15.91
CA VAL A 88 -3.67 6.15 -15.19
C VAL A 88 -2.99 4.93 -15.81
N GLU A 89 -1.73 5.10 -16.24
CA GLU A 89 -0.91 4.03 -16.81
C GLU A 89 -0.04 3.39 -15.71
N LEU A 90 -0.04 2.05 -15.60
CA LEU A 90 0.94 1.35 -14.79
C LEU A 90 2.17 1.00 -15.62
N ARG A 91 3.35 1.38 -15.14
CA ARG A 91 4.64 1.14 -15.77
C ARG A 91 5.52 0.23 -14.91
N MET A 92 6.34 -0.58 -15.58
CA MET A 92 7.35 -1.40 -14.91
C MET A 92 8.74 -1.04 -15.44
N ARG A 93 9.68 -0.77 -14.53
CA ARG A 93 11.06 -0.43 -14.87
C ARG A 93 12.03 -1.30 -14.09
N VAL A 94 12.46 -2.38 -14.73
CA VAL A 94 13.40 -3.35 -14.15
C VAL A 94 14.57 -3.55 -15.09
N PRO A 95 15.79 -3.81 -14.58
CA PRO A 95 16.95 -4.18 -15.41
C PRO A 95 16.71 -5.49 -16.16
N GLU A 96 17.34 -5.65 -17.32
CA GLU A 96 17.28 -6.89 -18.12
C GLU A 96 17.92 -8.07 -17.37
N ILE A 97 19.00 -7.81 -16.62
CA ILE A 97 19.67 -8.85 -15.82
C ILE A 97 18.92 -8.95 -14.49
N PRO A 98 18.36 -10.14 -14.17
CA PRO A 98 17.65 -10.35 -12.93
C PRO A 98 18.56 -10.18 -11.71
N VAL A 99 17.99 -9.62 -10.65
CA VAL A 99 18.66 -9.50 -9.34
C VAL A 99 18.00 -10.47 -8.37
N VAL A 100 18.79 -11.33 -7.76
CA VAL A 100 18.31 -12.22 -6.70
C VAL A 100 18.38 -11.49 -5.36
N VAL A 101 17.31 -11.54 -4.60
CA VAL A 101 17.24 -10.92 -3.26
C VAL A 101 16.82 -11.95 -2.22
N ALA A 102 17.40 -11.85 -1.03
CA ALA A 102 17.06 -12.69 0.13
C ALA A 102 16.04 -11.95 1.01
N VAL A 103 14.77 -12.14 0.73
CA VAL A 103 13.64 -11.47 1.40
C VAL A 103 12.51 -12.45 1.67
N ASP A 104 11.58 -12.06 2.53
CA ASP A 104 10.26 -12.70 2.61
C ASP A 104 9.40 -12.14 1.47
N PRO A 105 9.01 -12.98 0.47
CA PRO A 105 8.31 -12.51 -0.72
C PRO A 105 6.90 -11.98 -0.41
N TYR A 106 6.24 -12.55 0.58
CA TYR A 106 4.92 -12.08 1.01
C TYR A 106 5.02 -10.67 1.61
N ARG A 107 6.02 -10.43 2.45
CA ARG A 107 6.24 -9.12 3.08
C ARG A 107 6.74 -8.07 2.08
N LEU A 108 7.58 -8.45 1.13
CA LEU A 108 7.95 -7.54 0.05
C LEU A 108 6.72 -7.14 -0.79
N LYS A 109 5.88 -8.11 -1.18
CA LYS A 109 4.63 -7.82 -1.89
C LYS A 109 3.69 -6.94 -1.06
N GLN A 110 3.62 -7.13 0.25
CA GLN A 110 2.83 -6.29 1.15
C GLN A 110 3.29 -4.82 1.12
N VAL A 111 4.62 -4.57 1.15
CA VAL A 111 5.17 -3.20 1.05
C VAL A 111 4.81 -2.57 -0.29
N LEU A 112 5.11 -3.24 -1.40
CA LEU A 112 4.87 -2.70 -2.73
C LEU A 112 3.38 -2.50 -3.02
N SER A 113 2.52 -3.42 -2.58
CA SER A 113 1.07 -3.26 -2.68
C SER A 113 0.55 -2.06 -1.89
N ASN A 114 1.11 -1.78 -0.71
CA ASN A 114 0.77 -0.56 0.02
C ASN A 114 1.17 0.71 -0.74
N PHE A 115 2.36 0.73 -1.33
CA PHE A 115 2.81 1.87 -2.12
C PHE A 115 1.94 2.08 -3.36
N ILE A 116 1.64 1.00 -4.11
CA ILE A 116 0.80 1.08 -5.32
C ILE A 116 -0.63 1.49 -4.97
N ASN A 117 -1.23 0.95 -3.90
CA ASN A 117 -2.58 1.35 -3.47
C ASN A 117 -2.63 2.83 -3.07
N ASN A 118 -1.59 3.35 -2.41
CA ASN A 118 -1.49 4.78 -2.13
C ASN A 118 -1.37 5.59 -3.44
N ALA A 119 -0.54 5.15 -4.38
CA ALA A 119 -0.39 5.78 -5.68
C ALA A 119 -1.72 5.82 -6.46
N ILE A 120 -2.45 4.70 -6.54
CA ILE A 120 -3.78 4.62 -7.19
C ILE A 120 -4.76 5.61 -6.56
N LYS A 121 -4.76 5.71 -5.23
CA LYS A 121 -5.69 6.57 -4.50
C LYS A 121 -5.49 8.06 -4.78
N PHE A 122 -4.25 8.47 -5.01
CA PHE A 122 -3.89 9.89 -5.13
C PHE A 122 -3.49 10.32 -6.54
N THR A 123 -3.54 9.42 -7.53
CA THR A 123 -3.27 9.71 -8.93
C THR A 123 -4.56 9.62 -9.74
N THR A 124 -5.04 10.74 -10.24
CA THR A 124 -6.25 10.81 -11.08
C THR A 124 -5.95 10.71 -12.57
N SER A 125 -4.72 11.02 -12.98
CA SER A 125 -4.25 10.91 -14.36
C SER A 125 -2.72 10.87 -14.41
N GLY A 126 -2.17 10.28 -15.45
CA GLY A 126 -0.72 10.16 -15.64
C GLY A 126 -0.25 8.71 -15.47
N TYR A 127 0.76 8.47 -14.63
CA TYR A 127 1.29 7.12 -14.47
C TYR A 127 1.67 6.78 -13.03
N ILE A 128 1.73 5.47 -12.77
CA ILE A 128 2.34 4.85 -11.59
C ILE A 128 3.44 3.93 -12.12
N GLU A 129 4.67 4.08 -11.64
CA GLU A 129 5.81 3.27 -12.05
C GLU A 129 6.34 2.45 -10.86
N VAL A 130 6.48 1.13 -11.05
CA VAL A 130 7.16 0.23 -10.11
C VAL A 130 8.47 -0.25 -10.72
N GLY A 131 9.55 -0.20 -9.95
CA GLY A 131 10.84 -0.61 -10.45
C GLY A 131 11.90 -0.70 -9.38
N TYR A 132 13.15 -0.96 -9.80
CA TYR A 132 14.30 -0.95 -8.91
C TYR A 132 15.58 -0.59 -9.63
N TYR A 133 16.56 -0.13 -8.86
CA TYR A 133 17.91 0.21 -9.33
C TYR A 133 18.93 0.07 -8.21
N PHE A 134 20.18 -0.16 -8.56
CA PHE A 134 21.28 -0.14 -7.60
C PHE A 134 21.60 1.30 -7.21
N CYS A 135 21.96 1.52 -5.94
CA CYS A 135 22.53 2.79 -5.53
C CYS A 135 23.87 3.03 -6.20
N THR A 136 24.30 4.30 -6.25
CA THR A 136 25.50 4.73 -7.00
C THR A 136 26.79 4.02 -6.55
N LYS A 137 26.85 3.57 -5.29
CA LYS A 137 27.98 2.82 -4.73
C LYS A 137 27.88 1.30 -4.92
N GLY A 138 26.73 0.80 -5.41
CA GLY A 138 26.48 -0.63 -5.61
C GLY A 138 26.35 -1.46 -4.31
N ASP A 139 26.20 -0.80 -3.16
CA ASP A 139 26.09 -1.42 -1.84
C ASP A 139 24.65 -1.51 -1.32
N CYS A 140 23.69 -1.06 -2.11
CA CYS A 140 22.29 -1.16 -1.79
C CYS A 140 21.41 -1.24 -3.04
N LEU A 141 20.18 -1.72 -2.85
CA LEU A 141 19.15 -1.82 -3.89
C LEU A 141 17.96 -0.98 -3.49
N HIS A 142 17.51 -0.12 -4.38
CA HIS A 142 16.32 0.70 -4.22
C HIS A 142 15.18 0.11 -5.01
N ILE A 143 14.12 -0.35 -4.34
CA ILE A 143 12.86 -0.79 -4.94
C ILE A 143 11.84 0.31 -4.71
N TYR A 144 11.20 0.82 -5.75
CA TYR A 144 10.37 2.01 -5.65
C TYR A 144 9.02 1.88 -6.34
N VAL A 145 8.09 2.69 -5.87
CA VAL A 145 6.87 3.05 -6.58
C VAL A 145 6.83 4.56 -6.67
N GLU A 146 6.70 5.07 -7.90
CA GLU A 146 6.56 6.49 -8.21
C GLU A 146 5.20 6.75 -8.82
N ASP A 147 4.59 7.85 -8.45
CA ASP A 147 3.31 8.32 -8.99
C ASP A 147 3.40 9.78 -9.44
N THR A 148 2.53 10.14 -10.36
CA THR A 148 2.33 11.52 -10.84
C THR A 148 1.08 12.16 -10.22
N GLY A 149 0.72 11.75 -9.02
CA GLY A 149 -0.45 12.23 -8.31
C GLY A 149 -0.28 13.60 -7.67
N ILE A 150 -1.13 13.89 -6.69
CA ILE A 150 -1.16 15.21 -6.03
C ILE A 150 0.09 15.53 -5.21
N GLY A 151 0.95 14.54 -4.92
CA GLY A 151 2.10 14.71 -4.04
C GLY A 151 1.70 15.00 -2.58
N ILE A 152 2.73 15.19 -1.74
CA ILE A 152 2.57 15.38 -0.29
C ILE A 152 3.26 16.68 0.13
N PRO A 153 2.55 17.61 0.78
CA PRO A 153 3.13 18.83 1.33
C PRO A 153 4.28 18.52 2.29
N GLU A 154 5.35 19.32 2.24
CA GLU A 154 6.59 19.07 2.99
C GLU A 154 6.36 18.89 4.49
N GLU A 155 5.47 19.72 5.07
CA GLU A 155 5.10 19.68 6.47
C GLU A 155 4.41 18.37 6.91
N LYS A 156 3.81 17.63 5.96
CA LYS A 156 3.12 16.36 6.21
C LYS A 156 3.97 15.12 5.91
N GLN A 157 5.10 15.27 5.19
CA GLN A 157 5.89 14.12 4.74
C GLN A 157 6.46 13.26 5.87
N LYS A 158 6.75 13.84 7.02
CA LYS A 158 7.20 13.07 8.20
C LYS A 158 6.06 12.31 8.86
N GLN A 159 4.87 12.89 8.85
CA GLN A 159 3.70 12.35 9.55
C GLN A 159 3.03 11.20 8.80
N VAL A 160 3.25 11.03 7.48
CA VAL A 160 2.62 9.96 6.71
C VAL A 160 3.01 8.54 7.17
N PHE A 161 4.09 8.43 7.92
CA PHE A 161 4.55 7.18 8.52
C PHE A 161 4.01 6.93 9.93
N ASP A 162 3.35 7.94 10.52
CA ASP A 162 2.74 7.79 11.83
C ASP A 162 1.52 6.88 11.75
N ARG A 163 1.26 6.14 12.82
CA ARG A 163 0.11 5.22 12.90
C ARG A 163 -1.18 6.01 12.87
N PHE A 164 -2.15 5.50 12.10
CA PHE A 164 -3.46 6.10 11.90
C PHE A 164 -3.43 7.50 11.26
N CYS A 165 -2.28 7.89 10.71
CA CYS A 165 -2.18 9.15 9.99
C CYS A 165 -2.86 9.04 8.62
N LYS A 166 -3.73 10.00 8.34
CA LYS A 166 -4.37 10.21 7.04
C LYS A 166 -4.16 11.65 6.62
N LEU A 167 -3.68 11.88 5.43
CA LEU A 167 -3.50 13.25 4.90
C LEU A 167 -4.82 13.95 4.63
N ASP A 168 -5.85 13.17 4.34
CA ASP A 168 -7.24 13.57 4.15
C ASP A 168 -8.12 12.64 5.00
N GLU A 169 -8.93 13.22 5.89
CA GLU A 169 -9.85 12.47 6.77
C GLU A 169 -10.90 11.68 6.00
N PHE A 170 -11.28 12.16 4.82
CA PHE A 170 -12.24 11.48 3.93
C PHE A 170 -11.60 10.39 3.07
N ALA A 171 -10.27 10.35 3.02
CA ALA A 171 -9.59 9.35 2.21
C ALA A 171 -9.69 7.95 2.83
N GLN A 172 -10.22 6.99 2.05
CA GLN A 172 -10.33 5.59 2.48
C GLN A 172 -8.95 5.01 2.83
N GLY A 173 -8.88 4.25 3.92
CA GLY A 173 -7.67 3.57 4.35
C GLY A 173 -7.56 3.48 5.87
N THR A 174 -6.67 2.60 6.34
CA THR A 174 -6.48 2.31 7.78
C THR A 174 -5.51 3.29 8.46
N GLY A 175 -4.65 3.98 7.69
CA GLY A 175 -3.56 4.79 8.22
C GLY A 175 -2.43 3.97 8.86
N LEU A 176 -2.44 2.64 8.70
CA LEU A 176 -1.43 1.72 9.26
C LEU A 176 -0.44 1.20 8.20
N GLY A 177 -0.81 1.25 6.93
CA GLY A 177 -0.04 0.62 5.85
C GLY A 177 1.42 1.08 5.80
N LEU A 178 1.71 2.38 5.83
CA LEU A 178 3.09 2.89 5.77
C LEU A 178 3.87 2.60 7.06
N ALA A 179 3.22 2.61 8.23
CA ALA A 179 3.85 2.21 9.49
C ALA A 179 4.25 0.72 9.46
N ILE A 180 3.40 -0.15 8.93
CA ILE A 180 3.72 -1.58 8.70
C ILE A 180 4.90 -1.71 7.73
N CYS A 181 4.91 -0.94 6.63
CA CYS A 181 6.00 -0.95 5.67
C CYS A 181 7.34 -0.59 6.31
N GLN A 182 7.39 0.40 7.22
CA GLN A 182 8.61 0.74 7.95
C GLN A 182 9.12 -0.43 8.80
N VAL A 183 8.23 -1.12 9.51
CA VAL A 183 8.64 -2.28 10.34
C VAL A 183 9.17 -3.41 9.46
N ILE A 184 8.54 -3.68 8.31
CA ILE A 184 9.01 -4.68 7.35
C ILE A 184 10.40 -4.29 6.80
N ALA A 185 10.59 -3.03 6.41
CA ALA A 185 11.86 -2.53 5.90
C ALA A 185 12.99 -2.70 6.94
N GLN A 186 12.73 -2.35 8.20
CA GLN A 186 13.68 -2.56 9.31
C GLN A 186 14.04 -4.05 9.50
N ARG A 187 13.06 -4.95 9.37
CA ARG A 187 13.31 -6.41 9.43
C ARG A 187 14.12 -6.92 8.24
N PHE A 188 14.02 -6.29 7.09
CA PHE A 188 14.91 -6.55 5.95
C PHE A 188 16.31 -5.96 6.13
N GLY A 189 16.54 -5.18 7.20
CA GLY A 189 17.80 -4.45 7.43
C GLY A 189 17.92 -3.17 6.62
N GLY A 190 16.82 -2.71 6.04
CA GLY A 190 16.72 -1.53 5.19
C GLY A 190 15.84 -0.43 5.78
N GLU A 191 15.44 0.50 4.95
CA GLU A 191 14.60 1.64 5.32
C GLU A 191 13.65 2.02 4.20
N ILE A 192 12.64 2.85 4.54
CA ILE A 192 11.76 3.48 3.55
C ILE A 192 12.09 4.96 3.47
N GLN A 193 12.24 5.44 2.24
CA GLN A 193 12.42 6.84 1.93
C GLN A 193 11.23 7.35 1.13
N LEU A 194 10.86 8.62 1.36
CA LEU A 194 9.85 9.35 0.61
C LEU A 194 10.51 10.56 -0.05
N LYS A 195 10.27 10.70 -1.36
CA LYS A 195 10.50 11.93 -2.13
C LYS A 195 9.18 12.36 -2.72
N SER A 196 8.72 13.55 -2.39
CA SER A 196 7.44 14.06 -2.89
C SER A 196 7.50 15.56 -3.05
N GLU A 197 6.79 16.05 -4.06
CA GLU A 197 6.56 17.47 -4.29
C GLU A 197 5.05 17.67 -4.54
N TYR A 198 4.44 18.54 -3.74
CA TYR A 198 3.02 18.82 -3.89
C TYR A 198 2.68 19.34 -5.28
N GLY A 199 1.71 18.73 -5.95
CA GLY A 199 1.32 18.99 -7.34
C GLY A 199 2.11 18.22 -8.40
N LYS A 200 3.13 17.40 -8.02
CA LYS A 200 3.96 16.65 -9.00
C LYS A 200 3.97 15.15 -8.80
N GLY A 201 3.62 14.69 -7.59
CA GLY A 201 3.58 13.26 -7.26
C GLY A 201 4.53 12.86 -6.15
N SER A 202 4.66 11.56 -5.94
CA SER A 202 5.47 10.98 -4.86
C SER A 202 6.25 9.77 -5.35
N ARG A 203 7.39 9.51 -4.69
CA ARG A 203 8.15 8.28 -4.84
C ARG A 203 8.44 7.71 -3.45
N PHE A 204 7.91 6.52 -3.19
CA PHE A 204 8.26 5.70 -2.03
C PHE A 204 9.31 4.69 -2.43
N THR A 205 10.38 4.60 -1.66
CA THR A 205 11.53 3.72 -1.96
C THR A 205 11.83 2.84 -0.75
N LEU A 206 11.83 1.53 -0.95
CA LEU A 206 12.38 0.55 -0.02
C LEU A 206 13.85 0.33 -0.39
N THR A 207 14.76 0.60 0.53
CA THR A 207 16.18 0.32 0.38
C THR A 207 16.51 -1.03 1.01
N LEU A 208 17.11 -1.94 0.24
CA LEU A 208 17.67 -3.20 0.75
C LEU A 208 19.19 -3.10 0.81
N PRO A 209 19.81 -3.50 1.93
CA PRO A 209 21.26 -3.50 2.07
C PRO A 209 21.90 -4.63 1.26
N LYS A 210 23.22 -4.53 1.03
CA LYS A 210 23.99 -5.47 0.22
C LYS A 210 23.86 -6.93 0.65
N GLU A 211 23.71 -7.18 1.93
CA GLU A 211 23.57 -8.51 2.52
C GLU A 211 22.27 -9.23 2.06
N ARG A 212 21.34 -8.48 1.51
CA ARG A 212 20.09 -9.02 0.94
C ARG A 212 20.15 -9.22 -0.58
N ILE A 213 21.25 -8.85 -1.20
CA ILE A 213 21.48 -8.95 -2.65
C ILE A 213 22.42 -10.12 -2.90
N GLY A 214 22.03 -11.07 -3.76
CA GLY A 214 22.81 -12.27 -4.02
C GLY A 214 23.12 -12.53 -5.47
#